data_3e7896759ac71ae8826f2aac630a3925
#
_entry.id   3e7896759ac71ae8826f2aac630a3925
#
_cell.length_a   1.000
_cell.length_b   1.000
_cell.length_c   1.000
_cell.angle_alpha   90.00
_cell.angle_beta   90.00
_cell.angle_gamma   90.00
#
_symmetry.space_group_name_H-M   'P 1'
#
loop_
_entity.id
_entity.type
_entity.pdbx_description
1 polymer ?
#
loop_
_entity_poly.entity_id
_entity_poly.type
_entity_poly.pdbx_seq_one_letter_code
_entity_poly.pdbx_strand_id
1 'polypeptide(L)'
;MKKSNLFRGMFPILAVGVIALAGTSLTSCSRSSNDEQVVPQKPSVSVQDVVGTWKLTKYEQKDTDGVYQTAPLYVLYHVYGSDKKYKHYSNAAPSDPSAFVLEGTFEIKNTDIFFFNSLLPPGAPGSRYKIEINGNTMVQIKDGDGDRYTYTKQ
;
A
#
# COMPACT_ATOMS: atom_id res chain seq x y z
N MET A 1 -10.26 17.70 -52.24
CA MET A 1 -11.72 17.55 -52.48
C MET A 1 -12.35 16.91 -51.29
N LYS A 2 -13.35 17.63 -50.69
CA LYS A 2 -14.54 17.14 -49.95
C LYS A 2 -14.28 16.27 -48.71
N LYS A 3 -15.00 16.40 -47.58
CA LYS A 3 -16.00 17.34 -47.05
C LYS A 3 -16.01 17.16 -45.52
N SER A 4 -16.23 18.24 -44.84
CA SER A 4 -16.68 18.39 -43.44
C SER A 4 -17.95 17.61 -43.15
N ASN A 5 -18.08 17.08 -41.91
CA ASN A 5 -19.40 16.99 -41.29
C ASN A 5 -19.28 17.38 -39.79
N LEU A 6 -19.81 18.53 -39.56
CA LEU A 6 -20.24 19.10 -38.30
C LEU A 6 -21.45 18.29 -37.79
N PHE A 7 -21.43 17.78 -36.58
CA PHE A 7 -22.67 17.46 -35.88
C PHE A 7 -22.72 18.24 -34.57
N ARG A 8 -23.47 19.32 -34.64
CA ARG A 8 -24.06 20.03 -33.53
C ARG A 8 -25.18 19.16 -32.98
N GLY A 9 -25.12 18.83 -31.70
CA GLY A 9 -26.21 18.26 -30.92
C GLY A 9 -26.37 19.05 -29.64
N MET A 10 -27.15 20.11 -29.71
CA MET A 10 -27.73 20.85 -28.62
C MET A 10 -28.82 19.97 -28.00
N PHE A 11 -28.82 19.74 -26.70
CA PHE A 11 -29.98 19.32 -25.93
C PHE A 11 -30.02 19.96 -24.55
N PRO A 12 -31.21 20.14 -24.03
CA PRO A 12 -31.57 21.33 -23.28
C PRO A 12 -31.55 21.13 -21.77
N ILE A 13 -31.55 22.29 -21.15
CA ILE A 13 -31.81 22.61 -19.74
C ILE A 13 -33.24 22.19 -19.36
N LEU A 14 -33.37 21.50 -18.24
CA LEU A 14 -34.61 21.45 -17.42
C LEU A 14 -34.14 21.25 -15.97
N ALA A 15 -34.10 22.27 -15.18
CA ALA A 15 -35.18 22.93 -14.45
C ALA A 15 -35.52 22.24 -13.12
N VAL A 16 -35.15 22.94 -12.02
CA VAL A 16 -35.99 23.22 -10.82
C VAL A 16 -36.30 22.06 -9.88
N GLY A 17 -35.75 22.19 -8.67
CA GLY A 17 -36.21 21.54 -7.46
C GLY A 17 -35.68 22.23 -6.23
N VAL A 18 -36.26 23.41 -5.95
CA VAL A 18 -36.13 24.12 -4.67
C VAL A 18 -36.93 23.35 -3.64
N ILE A 19 -36.29 22.80 -2.62
CA ILE A 19 -36.96 22.48 -1.36
C ILE A 19 -36.27 23.27 -0.26
N ALA A 20 -36.92 24.37 0.10
CA ALA A 20 -36.68 25.07 1.34
C ALA A 20 -37.37 24.29 2.45
N LEU A 21 -36.63 23.87 3.46
CA LEU A 21 -37.17 23.55 4.76
C LEU A 21 -36.43 24.35 5.80
N ALA A 22 -37.13 25.32 6.28
CA ALA A 22 -36.80 26.17 7.41
C ALA A 22 -36.98 25.39 8.74
N GLY A 23 -36.21 25.81 9.70
CA GLY A 23 -36.41 25.55 11.13
C GLY A 23 -35.37 24.59 11.69
N THR A 24 -34.62 24.90 12.70
CA THR A 24 -34.89 25.60 13.94
C THR A 24 -33.62 25.68 14.79
N SER A 25 -33.61 26.78 15.59
CA SER A 25 -32.93 26.87 16.88
C SER A 25 -31.41 26.79 16.95
N LEU A 26 -30.84 27.97 16.88
CA LEU A 26 -29.56 28.33 17.51
C LEU A 26 -29.68 28.16 19.03
N THR A 27 -29.14 27.12 19.59
CA THR A 27 -28.70 27.12 20.97
C THR A 27 -27.22 27.44 21.00
N SER A 28 -26.95 28.70 21.24
CA SER A 28 -25.62 29.19 21.63
C SER A 28 -25.25 28.53 22.96
N CYS A 29 -24.34 27.57 22.92
CA CYS A 29 -23.52 27.20 24.07
C CYS A 29 -22.08 27.59 23.73
N SER A 30 -21.69 28.74 24.23
CA SER A 30 -20.31 29.12 24.36
C SER A 30 -19.63 28.14 25.35
N ARG A 31 -18.88 27.20 24.80
CA ARG A 31 -17.85 26.46 25.52
C ARG A 31 -16.53 26.70 24.80
N SER A 32 -15.61 27.25 25.56
CA SER A 32 -14.22 27.33 25.16
C SER A 32 -13.75 25.93 24.78
N SER A 33 -13.73 25.66 23.50
CA SER A 33 -13.18 24.47 22.92
C SER A 33 -11.69 24.73 22.69
N ASN A 34 -10.86 24.07 23.47
CA ASN A 34 -9.61 23.62 22.92
C ASN A 34 -9.97 22.71 21.74
N ASP A 35 -10.01 23.27 20.56
CA ASP A 35 -10.00 22.51 19.32
C ASP A 35 -8.60 21.85 19.23
N GLU A 36 -8.43 20.74 19.94
CA GLU A 36 -7.44 19.76 19.52
C GLU A 36 -7.82 19.38 18.09
N GLN A 37 -7.09 19.95 17.15
CA GLN A 37 -7.11 19.47 15.78
C GLN A 37 -6.75 17.97 15.86
N VAL A 38 -7.78 17.13 15.71
CA VAL A 38 -7.58 15.69 15.48
C VAL A 38 -6.88 15.58 14.14
N VAL A 39 -5.55 15.64 14.16
CA VAL A 39 -4.73 15.33 13.00
C VAL A 39 -5.10 13.90 12.61
N PRO A 40 -5.59 13.63 11.39
CA PRO A 40 -5.87 12.28 10.96
C PRO A 40 -4.59 11.46 11.15
N GLN A 41 -4.58 10.55 12.13
CA GLN A 41 -3.45 9.65 12.30
C GLN A 41 -3.38 8.80 11.03
N LYS A 42 -2.26 8.92 10.33
CA LYS A 42 -1.94 8.03 9.23
C LYS A 42 -2.03 6.59 9.75
N PRO A 43 -2.79 5.69 9.11
CA PRO A 43 -2.95 4.33 9.59
C PRO A 43 -1.58 3.69 9.80
N SER A 44 -1.32 3.26 11.03
CA SER A 44 -0.11 2.52 11.37
C SER A 44 -0.34 1.04 11.03
N VAL A 45 0.66 0.40 10.45
CA VAL A 45 0.64 -1.04 10.20
C VAL A 45 1.16 -1.77 11.42
N SER A 46 0.46 -2.81 11.85
CA SER A 46 0.86 -3.68 12.97
C SER A 46 1.51 -4.97 12.49
N VAL A 47 2.17 -5.69 13.41
CA VAL A 47 2.71 -7.03 13.11
C VAL A 47 1.60 -7.98 12.68
N GLN A 48 0.41 -7.91 13.28
CA GLN A 48 -0.72 -8.79 12.98
C GLN A 48 -1.24 -8.61 11.54
N ASP A 49 -1.14 -7.41 11.00
CA ASP A 49 -1.59 -7.13 9.63
C ASP A 49 -0.71 -7.85 8.59
N VAL A 50 0.58 -8.03 8.88
CA VAL A 50 1.51 -8.71 7.97
C VAL A 50 1.58 -10.21 8.18
N VAL A 51 1.20 -10.74 9.33
CA VAL A 51 1.29 -12.20 9.62
C VAL A 51 0.57 -13.02 8.55
N GLY A 52 1.27 -14.06 8.05
CA GLY A 52 0.77 -14.99 7.06
C GLY A 52 1.71 -15.19 5.87
N THR A 53 1.21 -15.86 4.85
CA THR A 53 1.92 -16.12 3.61
C THR A 53 1.47 -15.17 2.53
N TRP A 54 2.41 -14.53 1.86
CA TRP A 54 2.18 -13.54 0.83
C TRP A 54 2.94 -13.91 -0.44
N LYS A 55 2.23 -13.98 -1.56
CA LYS A 55 2.79 -14.28 -2.88
C LYS A 55 2.96 -13.01 -3.68
N LEU A 56 4.13 -12.79 -4.27
CA LEU A 56 4.35 -11.70 -5.21
C LEU A 56 3.47 -11.88 -6.45
N THR A 57 2.68 -10.86 -6.76
CA THR A 57 1.74 -10.86 -7.90
C THR A 57 2.02 -9.76 -8.90
N LYS A 58 2.79 -8.71 -8.52
CA LYS A 58 3.24 -7.67 -9.42
C LYS A 58 4.57 -7.11 -8.93
N TYR A 59 5.48 -6.83 -9.89
CA TYR A 59 6.74 -6.13 -9.65
C TYR A 59 6.86 -4.96 -10.63
N GLU A 60 7.19 -3.79 -10.11
CA GLU A 60 7.35 -2.58 -10.88
C GLU A 60 8.66 -1.91 -10.48
N GLN A 61 9.45 -1.57 -11.48
CA GLN A 61 10.67 -0.79 -11.30
C GLN A 61 10.37 0.67 -11.57
N LYS A 62 10.98 1.54 -10.77
CA LYS A 62 10.89 2.97 -10.95
C LYS A 62 12.02 3.43 -11.86
N ASP A 63 11.68 4.06 -13.00
CA ASP A 63 12.67 4.61 -13.91
C ASP A 63 13.25 5.95 -13.40
N THR A 64 14.21 6.50 -14.12
CA THR A 64 14.87 7.78 -13.78
C THR A 64 13.93 8.98 -13.76
N ASP A 65 12.83 8.91 -14.51
CA ASP A 65 11.78 9.95 -14.57
C ASP A 65 10.74 9.79 -13.47
N GLY A 66 10.89 8.76 -12.63
CA GLY A 66 10.00 8.47 -11.52
C GLY A 66 8.74 7.68 -11.91
N VAL A 67 8.67 7.19 -13.15
CA VAL A 67 7.54 6.43 -13.68
C VAL A 67 7.72 4.94 -13.37
N TYR A 68 6.65 4.26 -12.94
CA TYR A 68 6.69 2.82 -12.69
C TYR A 68 6.47 2.02 -13.98
N GLN A 69 7.42 1.13 -14.25
CA GLN A 69 7.38 0.18 -15.38
C GLN A 69 7.19 -1.24 -14.84
N THR A 70 6.23 -1.98 -15.40
CA THR A 70 6.06 -3.39 -15.03
C THR A 70 7.27 -4.19 -15.46
N ALA A 71 7.89 -4.87 -14.51
CA ALA A 71 9.06 -5.72 -14.72
C ALA A 71 8.67 -7.21 -14.73
N PRO A 72 9.53 -8.09 -15.27
CA PRO A 72 9.29 -9.53 -15.26
C PRO A 72 9.03 -10.05 -13.84
N LEU A 73 7.96 -10.82 -13.68
CA LEU A 73 7.58 -11.42 -12.42
C LEU A 73 8.37 -12.71 -12.21
N TYR A 74 8.90 -12.88 -11.00
CA TYR A 74 9.54 -14.10 -10.52
C TYR A 74 8.78 -14.69 -9.33
N VAL A 75 8.96 -15.98 -9.11
CA VAL A 75 8.30 -16.65 -7.99
C VAL A 75 8.93 -16.22 -6.68
N LEU A 76 8.11 -15.58 -5.85
CA LEU A 76 8.52 -15.05 -4.56
C LEU A 76 7.38 -15.14 -3.56
N TYR A 77 7.68 -15.70 -2.38
CA TYR A 77 6.78 -15.70 -1.24
C TYR A 77 7.48 -15.13 -0.02
N HIS A 78 6.73 -14.36 0.74
CA HIS A 78 7.08 -13.96 2.10
C HIS A 78 6.17 -14.64 3.09
N VAL A 79 6.75 -15.23 4.13
CA VAL A 79 6.01 -15.81 5.26
C VAL A 79 6.43 -15.05 6.51
N TYR A 80 5.46 -14.39 7.15
CA TYR A 80 5.68 -13.62 8.35
C TYR A 80 5.06 -14.30 9.55
N GLY A 81 5.87 -14.52 10.58
CA GLY A 81 5.41 -15.06 11.86
C GLY A 81 5.01 -13.96 12.86
N SER A 82 4.15 -14.30 13.80
CA SER A 82 3.78 -13.40 14.92
C SER A 82 4.95 -13.15 15.88
N ASP A 83 5.97 -14.00 15.84
CA ASP A 83 7.24 -13.90 16.59
C ASP A 83 8.25 -12.93 15.93
N LYS A 84 7.82 -12.16 14.93
CA LYS A 84 8.63 -11.25 14.12
C LYS A 84 9.74 -11.92 13.31
N LYS A 85 9.65 -13.22 13.08
CA LYS A 85 10.48 -13.92 12.12
C LYS A 85 9.84 -13.91 10.74
N TYR A 86 10.68 -13.89 9.71
CA TYR A 86 10.22 -14.03 8.34
C TYR A 86 11.06 -15.06 7.59
N LYS A 87 10.43 -15.62 6.56
CA LYS A 87 11.07 -16.43 5.54
C LYS A 87 10.72 -15.90 4.17
N HIS A 88 11.71 -15.79 3.34
CA HIS A 88 11.61 -15.38 1.97
C HIS A 88 11.93 -16.59 1.10
N TYR A 89 10.95 -17.05 0.32
CA TYR A 89 11.09 -18.19 -0.59
C TYR A 89 11.16 -17.68 -2.01
N SER A 90 12.22 -18.01 -2.74
CA SER A 90 12.35 -17.69 -4.16
C SER A 90 12.48 -18.97 -4.99
N ASN A 91 12.11 -18.84 -6.27
CA ASN A 91 12.07 -19.88 -7.29
C ASN A 91 10.95 -20.93 -7.15
N ALA A 92 10.40 -21.14 -5.95
CA ALA A 92 9.32 -22.10 -5.73
C ALA A 92 8.43 -21.70 -4.53
N ALA A 93 7.31 -22.39 -4.33
CA ALA A 93 6.41 -22.17 -3.20
C ALA A 93 7.03 -22.68 -1.88
N PRO A 94 6.55 -22.21 -0.70
CA PRO A 94 7.07 -22.62 0.60
C PRO A 94 7.01 -24.13 0.89
N SER A 95 6.11 -24.86 0.22
CA SER A 95 5.99 -26.32 0.33
C SER A 95 6.96 -27.10 -0.55
N ASP A 96 7.65 -26.42 -1.45
CA ASP A 96 8.60 -27.06 -2.39
C ASP A 96 9.99 -27.11 -1.77
N PRO A 97 10.61 -28.31 -1.63
CA PRO A 97 11.94 -28.43 -1.04
C PRO A 97 13.05 -27.80 -1.89
N SER A 98 12.79 -27.48 -3.15
CA SER A 98 13.74 -26.78 -4.04
C SER A 98 13.73 -25.26 -3.86
N ALA A 99 12.82 -24.69 -3.07
CA ALA A 99 12.77 -23.28 -2.83
C ALA A 99 14.03 -22.79 -2.12
N PHE A 100 14.64 -21.74 -2.66
CA PHE A 100 15.69 -21.03 -1.93
C PHE A 100 15.05 -20.24 -0.79
N VAL A 101 15.56 -20.41 0.42
CA VAL A 101 15.01 -19.77 1.63
C VAL A 101 16.02 -18.80 2.23
N LEU A 102 15.60 -17.56 2.41
CA LEU A 102 16.30 -16.57 3.22
C LEU A 102 15.47 -16.31 4.47
N GLU A 103 16.08 -16.46 5.63
CA GLU A 103 15.43 -16.28 6.93
C GLU A 103 15.97 -15.06 7.66
N GLY A 104 15.14 -14.49 8.54
CA GLY A 104 15.55 -13.37 9.39
C GLY A 104 14.43 -12.90 10.30
N THR A 105 14.62 -11.71 10.83
CA THR A 105 13.63 -11.01 11.66
C THR A 105 13.18 -9.72 10.98
N PHE A 106 12.00 -9.23 11.36
CA PHE A 106 11.52 -7.95 10.88
C PHE A 106 11.00 -7.07 12.02
N GLU A 107 11.04 -5.78 11.80
CA GLU A 107 10.43 -4.77 12.66
C GLU A 107 9.50 -3.90 11.84
N ILE A 108 8.40 -3.44 12.47
CA ILE A 108 7.50 -2.46 11.89
C ILE A 108 7.55 -1.19 12.73
N LYS A 109 7.76 -0.06 12.06
CA LYS A 109 7.73 1.28 12.66
C LYS A 109 6.84 2.18 11.79
N ASN A 110 5.66 2.50 12.27
CA ASN A 110 4.60 3.22 11.52
C ASN A 110 4.16 2.46 10.26
N THR A 111 4.58 2.93 9.10
CA THR A 111 4.33 2.33 7.78
C THR A 111 5.59 1.78 7.14
N ASP A 112 6.66 1.61 7.91
CA ASP A 112 7.92 1.04 7.42
C ASP A 112 8.14 -0.34 8.02
N ILE A 113 8.56 -1.29 7.19
CA ILE A 113 9.06 -2.60 7.59
C ILE A 113 10.56 -2.66 7.34
N PHE A 114 11.28 -3.19 8.32
CA PHE A 114 12.73 -3.39 8.27
C PHE A 114 13.03 -4.87 8.33
N PHE A 115 13.85 -5.36 7.40
CA PHE A 115 14.27 -6.76 7.33
C PHE A 115 15.72 -6.92 7.74
N PHE A 116 15.98 -7.82 8.67
CA PHE A 116 17.31 -8.19 9.16
C PHE A 116 17.53 -9.68 8.88
N ASN A 117 18.29 -10.00 7.85
CA ASN A 117 18.54 -11.37 7.48
C ASN A 117 19.89 -11.88 8.02
N SER A 118 20.06 -13.19 8.06
CA SER A 118 21.26 -13.86 8.59
C SER A 118 22.54 -13.63 7.77
N LEU A 119 22.43 -13.07 6.57
CA LEU A 119 23.57 -12.73 5.72
C LEU A 119 24.15 -11.34 6.04
N LEU A 120 23.45 -10.53 6.81
CA LEU A 120 23.92 -9.20 7.19
C LEU A 120 24.89 -9.34 8.38
N PRO A 121 25.98 -8.52 8.43
CA PRO A 121 26.82 -8.42 9.60
C PRO A 121 26.00 -7.99 10.84
N PRO A 122 26.38 -8.42 12.04
CA PRO A 122 25.76 -7.92 13.27
C PRO A 122 25.78 -6.38 13.34
N GLY A 123 24.62 -5.78 13.60
CA GLY A 123 24.47 -4.31 13.67
C GLY A 123 24.33 -3.60 12.33
N ALA A 124 24.34 -4.31 11.20
CA ALA A 124 24.07 -3.71 9.91
C ALA A 124 22.62 -3.19 9.85
N PRO A 125 22.39 -2.04 9.17
CA PRO A 125 21.05 -1.54 8.97
C PRO A 125 20.23 -2.55 8.14
N GLY A 126 19.00 -2.83 8.56
CA GLY A 126 18.07 -3.67 7.82
C GLY A 126 17.62 -3.03 6.51
N SER A 127 17.21 -3.84 5.56
CA SER A 127 16.54 -3.34 4.35
C SER A 127 15.20 -2.74 4.73
N ARG A 128 14.94 -1.50 4.32
CA ARG A 128 13.72 -0.74 4.63
C ARG A 128 12.78 -0.72 3.44
N TYR A 129 11.49 -0.91 3.74
CA TYR A 129 10.40 -0.75 2.78
C TYR A 129 9.25 0.02 3.42
N LYS A 130 8.62 0.90 2.69
CA LYS A 130 7.29 1.39 3.05
C LYS A 130 6.28 0.30 2.74
N ILE A 131 5.30 0.11 3.63
CA ILE A 131 4.26 -0.88 3.41
C ILE A 131 2.87 -0.28 3.52
N GLU A 132 1.99 -0.75 2.66
CA GLU A 132 0.56 -0.45 2.65
C GLU A 132 -0.20 -1.77 2.55
N ILE A 133 -1.19 -1.97 3.42
CA ILE A 133 -2.02 -3.19 3.42
C ILE A 133 -3.48 -2.79 3.25
N ASN A 134 -4.13 -3.44 2.31
CA ASN A 134 -5.56 -3.29 2.05
C ASN A 134 -6.16 -4.68 1.81
N GLY A 135 -6.83 -5.20 2.85
CA GLY A 135 -7.37 -6.55 2.85
C GLY A 135 -6.28 -7.60 2.57
N ASN A 136 -6.42 -8.33 1.48
CA ASN A 136 -5.48 -9.37 1.07
C ASN A 136 -4.35 -8.87 0.16
N THR A 137 -4.20 -7.57 -0.01
CA THR A 137 -3.14 -6.97 -0.83
C THR A 137 -2.16 -6.21 0.04
N MET A 138 -0.87 -6.48 -0.11
CA MET A 138 0.22 -5.74 0.50
C MET A 138 1.10 -5.15 -0.59
N VAL A 139 1.37 -3.86 -0.49
CA VAL A 139 2.33 -3.16 -1.35
C VAL A 139 3.56 -2.81 -0.53
N GLN A 140 4.74 -3.17 -1.03
CA GLN A 140 6.03 -2.78 -0.46
C GLN A 140 6.77 -1.90 -1.46
N ILE A 141 7.28 -0.76 -1.00
CA ILE A 141 8.10 0.15 -1.80
C ILE A 141 9.47 0.21 -1.17
N LYS A 142 10.48 -0.26 -1.89
CA LYS A 142 11.85 -0.33 -1.40
C LYS A 142 12.45 1.07 -1.23
N ASP A 143 13.11 1.28 -0.11
CA ASP A 143 13.83 2.53 0.13
C ASP A 143 15.09 2.58 -0.75
N GLY A 144 15.36 3.76 -1.31
CA GLY A 144 16.50 4.00 -2.19
C GLY A 144 16.12 3.96 -3.67
N ASP A 145 15.86 2.81 -4.26
CA ASP A 145 15.49 2.66 -5.68
C ASP A 145 14.00 2.93 -5.95
N GLY A 146 13.16 2.75 -4.93
CA GLY A 146 11.72 3.00 -5.02
C GLY A 146 10.94 1.90 -5.73
N ASP A 147 11.56 0.76 -6.02
CA ASP A 147 10.89 -0.39 -6.63
C ASP A 147 9.67 -0.83 -5.83
N ARG A 148 8.61 -1.20 -6.55
CA ARG A 148 7.31 -1.55 -5.95
C ARG A 148 7.00 -3.03 -6.14
N TYR A 149 6.66 -3.68 -5.04
CA TYR A 149 6.31 -5.10 -4.97
C TYR A 149 4.87 -5.21 -4.45
N THR A 150 3.99 -5.84 -5.23
CA THR A 150 2.61 -6.10 -4.80
C THR A 150 2.45 -7.59 -4.51
N TYR A 151 1.96 -7.89 -3.32
CA TYR A 151 1.73 -9.25 -2.84
C TYR A 151 0.25 -9.49 -2.59
N THR A 152 -0.16 -10.74 -2.76
CA THR A 152 -1.50 -11.21 -2.37
C THR A 152 -1.37 -12.28 -1.29
N LYS A 153 -2.19 -12.17 -0.25
CA LYS A 153 -2.25 -13.12 0.86
C LYS A 153 -2.82 -14.45 0.38
N GLN A 154 -2.20 -15.55 0.81
CA GLN A 154 -2.58 -16.92 0.46
C GLN A 154 -3.40 -17.58 1.56
#